data_a04ec0e997fd5048ce7f6dd5fad0d8d9
#
_entry.id   a04ec0e997fd5048ce7f6dd5fad0d8d9
#
_cell.length_a   1.000
_cell.length_b   1.000
_cell.length_c   1.000
_cell.angle_alpha   90.00
_cell.angle_beta   90.00
_cell.angle_gamma   90.00
#
_symmetry.space_group_name_H-M   'P 1'
#
loop_
_entity.id
_entity.type
_entity.pdbx_description
1 polymer ?
#
loop_
_entity_poly.entity_id
_entity_poly.type
_entity_poly.pdbx_seq_one_letter_code
_entity_poly.pdbx_strand_id
1 'polypeptide(L)'
;FAYSLFFLGQNILWGYAGYVETFLTDIGIAAATAAAILLLPKLWDAVNDVLFGYIIDRYSFKNGQKFIPWVRVGTAAIGITTVALFAIPESMTQTTKIVWFLIAYILFDVSYTVLDAPAFAVTTVMTADVGERTHVIAGGKLWSMVGGVIATVLVPMLRPMLGWFTACVVFVAVSVVMMLPMLFWVKERHSETVTATQNPSFREMLNYLKHNRYLIVALIAMLILGVASLEQKMAIYMGRICLGQENMATLVAAGVAVSVIVISALVPKWSQKWDKFYVMCSGLAFAIVMDVVAYFVGYDSLVMAIVMTMLKCSGLGFWSVVIYMLVADTVEYGTYKTGTRAAGISFSLQTFVAKMKNSLIGTVVLLSLSAIGFVEG
;
A
#
# COMPACT_ATOMS: atom_id res chain seq x y z
N PHE A 1 10.95 -13.96 -7.18
CA PHE A 1 10.76 -13.19 -8.42
C PHE A 1 9.30 -13.01 -8.79
N ALA A 2 8.49 -14.08 -8.95
CA ALA A 2 7.07 -14.00 -9.32
C ALA A 2 6.23 -13.14 -8.35
N TYR A 3 6.47 -13.28 -7.05
CA TYR A 3 5.86 -12.46 -6.00
C TYR A 3 6.22 -10.96 -6.15
N SER A 4 7.48 -10.67 -6.47
CA SER A 4 7.94 -9.29 -6.65
C SER A 4 7.32 -8.64 -7.89
N LEU A 5 7.24 -9.38 -9.02
CA LEU A 5 6.56 -8.90 -10.24
C LEU A 5 5.07 -8.63 -10.00
N PHE A 6 4.41 -9.45 -9.19
CA PHE A 6 3.02 -9.22 -8.82
C PHE A 6 2.84 -7.86 -8.15
N PHE A 7 3.68 -7.54 -7.15
CA PHE A 7 3.60 -6.26 -6.45
C PHE A 7 4.03 -5.08 -7.30
N LEU A 8 4.92 -5.28 -8.26
CA LEU A 8 5.21 -4.27 -9.30
C LEU A 8 3.94 -3.93 -10.09
N GLY A 9 3.28 -4.93 -10.68
CA GLY A 9 2.05 -4.74 -11.46
C GLY A 9 0.92 -4.15 -10.63
N GLN A 10 0.69 -4.68 -9.42
CA GLN A 10 -0.34 -4.17 -8.51
C GLN A 10 -0.15 -2.68 -8.21
N ASN A 11 1.10 -2.24 -7.94
CA ASN A 11 1.36 -0.85 -7.58
C ASN A 11 1.41 0.10 -8.79
N ILE A 12 1.70 -0.38 -9.99
CA ILE A 12 1.46 0.38 -11.23
C ILE A 12 -0.04 0.68 -11.37
N LEU A 13 -0.89 -0.32 -11.18
CA LEU A 13 -2.34 -0.18 -11.25
C LEU A 13 -2.89 0.73 -10.15
N TRP A 14 -2.45 0.53 -8.90
CA TRP A 14 -2.82 1.38 -7.77
C TRP A 14 -2.39 2.83 -7.98
N GLY A 15 -1.18 3.04 -8.49
CA GLY A 15 -0.67 4.37 -8.82
C GLY A 15 -1.51 5.05 -9.91
N TYR A 16 -1.99 4.31 -10.92
CA TYR A 16 -2.93 4.83 -11.91
C TYR A 16 -4.27 5.22 -11.28
N ALA A 17 -4.84 4.32 -10.46
CA ALA A 17 -6.07 4.58 -9.72
C ALA A 17 -5.98 5.81 -8.79
N GLY A 18 -4.78 6.14 -8.32
CA GLY A 18 -4.51 7.33 -7.52
C GLY A 18 -4.82 8.66 -8.24
N TYR A 19 -4.94 8.66 -9.57
CA TYR A 19 -5.32 9.85 -10.35
C TYR A 19 -6.84 10.01 -10.52
N VAL A 20 -7.64 9.25 -9.81
CA VAL A 20 -9.10 9.29 -9.90
C VAL A 20 -9.68 10.68 -9.59
N GLU A 21 -9.07 11.42 -8.66
CA GLU A 21 -9.48 12.79 -8.34
C GLU A 21 -9.34 13.72 -9.56
N THR A 22 -8.19 13.67 -10.22
CA THR A 22 -7.94 14.44 -11.44
C THR A 22 -8.87 14.01 -12.58
N PHE A 23 -9.11 12.69 -12.72
CA PHE A 23 -10.05 12.18 -13.72
C PHE A 23 -11.46 12.72 -13.52
N LEU A 24 -11.97 12.73 -12.29
CA LEU A 24 -13.31 13.24 -11.98
C LEU A 24 -13.46 14.72 -12.32
N THR A 25 -12.44 15.54 -12.04
CA THR A 25 -12.46 16.96 -12.39
C THR A 25 -12.37 17.17 -13.90
N ASP A 26 -11.55 16.39 -14.60
CA ASP A 26 -11.39 16.48 -16.05
C ASP A 26 -12.67 16.10 -16.83
N ILE A 27 -13.47 15.14 -16.32
CA ILE A 27 -14.79 14.80 -16.91
C ILE A 27 -15.91 15.77 -16.49
N GLY A 28 -15.58 16.87 -15.80
CA GLY A 28 -16.48 17.97 -15.46
C GLY A 28 -17.24 17.82 -14.15
N ILE A 29 -16.81 16.95 -13.22
CA ILE A 29 -17.34 16.90 -11.85
C ILE A 29 -16.65 17.98 -11.02
N ALA A 30 -17.44 18.86 -10.38
CA ALA A 30 -16.90 19.91 -9.52
C ALA A 30 -16.02 19.31 -8.40
N ALA A 31 -14.87 19.92 -8.12
CA ALA A 31 -13.89 19.43 -7.14
C ALA A 31 -14.50 19.14 -5.75
N ALA A 32 -15.39 20.03 -5.28
CA ALA A 32 -16.10 19.81 -4.00
C ALA A 32 -16.98 18.56 -4.02
N THR A 33 -17.66 18.28 -5.15
CA THR A 33 -18.47 17.07 -5.35
C THR A 33 -17.57 15.83 -5.43
N ALA A 34 -16.48 15.92 -6.18
CA ALA A 34 -15.49 14.85 -6.28
C ALA A 34 -14.93 14.47 -4.88
N ALA A 35 -14.55 15.46 -4.07
CA ALA A 35 -14.10 15.25 -2.71
C ALA A 35 -15.18 14.57 -1.84
N ALA A 36 -16.44 15.02 -1.94
CA ALA A 36 -17.54 14.43 -1.16
C ALA A 36 -17.82 12.97 -1.53
N ILE A 37 -17.86 12.63 -2.83
CA ILE A 37 -18.12 11.26 -3.29
C ILE A 37 -16.96 10.30 -3.01
N LEU A 38 -15.74 10.77 -2.86
CA LEU A 38 -14.59 9.97 -2.46
C LEU A 38 -14.56 9.62 -0.97
N LEU A 39 -15.34 10.32 -0.14
CA LEU A 39 -15.46 9.99 1.30
C LEU A 39 -16.31 8.74 1.55
N LEU A 40 -17.35 8.50 0.75
CA LEU A 40 -18.26 7.36 0.94
C LEU A 40 -17.55 6.00 0.85
N PRO A 41 -16.70 5.73 -0.15
CA PRO A 41 -15.95 4.48 -0.22
C PRO A 41 -15.00 4.25 0.95
N LYS A 42 -14.48 5.30 1.59
CA LYS A 42 -13.60 5.15 2.77
C LYS A 42 -14.31 4.54 3.98
N LEU A 43 -15.62 4.80 4.11
CA LEU A 43 -16.44 4.14 5.14
C LEU A 43 -16.69 2.66 4.78
N TRP A 44 -16.87 2.39 3.49
CA TRP A 44 -17.02 1.02 2.97
C TRP A 44 -15.74 0.20 3.17
N ASP A 45 -14.57 0.78 2.93
CA ASP A 45 -13.27 0.14 3.14
C ASP A 45 -13.15 -0.55 4.51
N ALA A 46 -13.56 0.15 5.57
CA ALA A 46 -13.49 -0.36 6.93
C ALA A 46 -14.31 -1.66 7.12
N VAL A 47 -15.47 -1.74 6.47
CA VAL A 47 -16.35 -2.92 6.54
C VAL A 47 -15.84 -4.01 5.62
N ASN A 48 -15.46 -3.64 4.39
CA ASN A 48 -15.01 -4.52 3.33
C ASN A 48 -13.77 -5.34 3.75
N ASP A 49 -12.73 -4.68 4.26
CA ASP A 49 -11.48 -5.34 4.64
C ASP A 49 -11.67 -6.39 5.74
N VAL A 50 -12.52 -6.11 6.74
CA VAL A 50 -12.83 -7.06 7.82
C VAL A 50 -13.67 -8.23 7.31
N LEU A 51 -14.70 -7.95 6.50
CA LEU A 51 -15.56 -9.00 5.92
C LEU A 51 -14.78 -9.96 5.03
N PHE A 52 -13.96 -9.43 4.12
CA PHE A 52 -13.18 -10.26 3.22
C PHE A 52 -12.06 -11.00 3.94
N GLY A 53 -11.43 -10.42 4.96
CA GLY A 53 -10.49 -11.13 5.82
C GLY A 53 -11.12 -12.37 6.45
N TYR A 54 -12.35 -12.24 6.97
CA TYR A 54 -13.12 -13.35 7.50
C TYR A 54 -13.46 -14.41 6.44
N ILE A 55 -13.93 -13.98 5.24
CA ILE A 55 -14.28 -14.89 4.14
C ILE A 55 -13.05 -15.67 3.66
N ILE A 56 -11.90 -15.00 3.46
CA ILE A 56 -10.65 -15.61 3.02
C ILE A 56 -10.16 -16.66 4.01
N ASP A 57 -10.23 -16.40 5.31
CA ASP A 57 -9.80 -17.36 6.32
C ASP A 57 -10.75 -18.54 6.44
N ARG A 58 -12.04 -18.33 6.22
CA ARG A 58 -13.03 -19.39 6.33
C ARG A 58 -13.12 -20.31 5.11
N TYR A 59 -12.83 -19.79 3.93
CA TYR A 59 -13.02 -20.54 2.70
C TYR A 59 -11.74 -21.25 2.26
N SER A 60 -11.81 -22.58 2.16
CA SER A 60 -10.76 -23.42 1.61
C SER A 60 -11.23 -24.04 0.30
N PHE A 61 -10.40 -23.94 -0.74
CA PHE A 61 -10.74 -24.48 -2.06
C PHE A 61 -10.50 -26.00 -2.12
N LYS A 62 -11.28 -26.69 -2.96
CA LYS A 62 -11.20 -28.15 -3.13
C LYS A 62 -9.81 -28.68 -3.56
N ASN A 63 -8.99 -27.83 -4.17
CA ASN A 63 -7.64 -28.16 -4.61
C ASN A 63 -6.57 -28.04 -3.51
N GLY A 64 -6.96 -27.83 -2.26
CA GLY A 64 -6.05 -27.68 -1.13
C GLY A 64 -5.34 -26.30 -1.06
N GLN A 65 -5.59 -25.42 -2.03
CA GLN A 65 -5.07 -24.05 -1.99
C GLN A 65 -6.00 -23.13 -1.18
N LYS A 66 -5.43 -22.17 -0.47
CA LYS A 66 -6.19 -21.23 0.35
C LYS A 66 -6.18 -19.81 -0.22
N PHE A 67 -5.02 -19.28 -0.63
CA PHE A 67 -4.83 -17.89 -1.00
C PHE A 67 -4.70 -17.65 -2.50
N ILE A 68 -3.99 -18.49 -3.24
CA ILE A 68 -3.75 -18.32 -4.69
C ILE A 68 -5.04 -18.22 -5.51
N PRO A 69 -6.11 -19.01 -5.26
CA PRO A 69 -7.35 -18.85 -6.00
C PRO A 69 -8.00 -17.47 -5.81
N TRP A 70 -7.92 -16.89 -4.59
CA TRP A 70 -8.38 -15.52 -4.34
C TRP A 70 -7.57 -14.50 -5.13
N VAL A 71 -6.23 -14.66 -5.17
CA VAL A 71 -5.34 -13.78 -5.97
C VAL A 71 -5.69 -13.86 -7.45
N ARG A 72 -6.04 -15.06 -7.99
CA ARG A 72 -6.47 -15.20 -9.39
C ARG A 72 -7.77 -14.43 -9.67
N VAL A 73 -8.78 -14.63 -8.84
CA VAL A 73 -10.06 -13.92 -8.97
C VAL A 73 -9.86 -12.41 -8.81
N GLY A 74 -9.11 -12.00 -7.80
CA GLY A 74 -8.81 -10.61 -7.54
C GLY A 74 -8.05 -9.93 -8.68
N THR A 75 -7.07 -10.61 -9.29
CA THR A 75 -6.32 -10.07 -10.45
C THR A 75 -7.24 -9.82 -11.66
N ALA A 76 -8.13 -10.73 -11.97
CA ALA A 76 -9.11 -10.53 -13.05
C ALA A 76 -10.10 -9.40 -12.71
N ALA A 77 -10.63 -9.42 -11.49
CA ALA A 77 -11.61 -8.45 -11.03
C ALA A 77 -11.03 -7.03 -10.99
N ILE A 78 -9.81 -6.83 -10.43
CA ILE A 78 -9.20 -5.51 -10.33
C ILE A 78 -8.91 -4.89 -11.70
N GLY A 79 -8.50 -5.69 -12.69
CA GLY A 79 -8.32 -5.21 -14.05
C GLY A 79 -9.63 -4.69 -14.67
N ILE A 80 -10.71 -5.48 -14.56
CA ILE A 80 -12.03 -5.11 -15.09
C ILE A 80 -12.58 -3.87 -14.37
N THR A 81 -12.52 -3.84 -13.04
CA THR A 81 -13.10 -2.75 -12.24
C THR A 81 -12.30 -1.44 -12.38
N THR A 82 -10.98 -1.52 -12.57
CA THR A 82 -10.16 -0.33 -12.88
C THR A 82 -10.55 0.25 -14.24
N VAL A 83 -10.71 -0.57 -15.26
CA VAL A 83 -11.18 -0.10 -16.57
C VAL A 83 -12.57 0.53 -16.45
N ALA A 84 -13.51 -0.13 -15.73
CA ALA A 84 -14.85 0.40 -15.50
C ALA A 84 -14.84 1.75 -14.76
N LEU A 85 -13.90 1.96 -13.83
CA LEU A 85 -13.74 3.19 -13.07
C LEU A 85 -13.38 4.39 -13.97
N PHE A 86 -12.55 4.19 -14.98
CA PHE A 86 -12.13 5.22 -15.93
C PHE A 86 -12.90 5.23 -17.26
N ALA A 87 -13.94 4.40 -17.39
CA ALA A 87 -14.77 4.29 -18.59
C ALA A 87 -16.00 5.20 -18.56
N ILE A 88 -15.98 6.29 -17.77
CA ILE A 88 -17.11 7.23 -17.65
C ILE A 88 -17.10 8.19 -18.84
N PRO A 89 -18.09 8.17 -19.77
CA PRO A 89 -18.15 9.08 -20.88
C PRO A 89 -18.46 10.53 -20.44
N GLU A 90 -17.79 11.49 -21.06
CA GLU A 90 -18.01 12.90 -20.75
C GLU A 90 -19.42 13.38 -21.10
N SER A 91 -20.09 12.74 -22.07
CA SER A 91 -21.44 13.07 -22.53
C SER A 91 -22.56 12.73 -21.53
N MET A 92 -22.26 11.96 -20.46
CA MET A 92 -23.25 11.59 -19.45
C MET A 92 -23.66 12.77 -18.57
N THR A 93 -24.89 12.69 -18.01
CA THR A 93 -25.35 13.67 -17.02
C THR A 93 -24.52 13.56 -15.72
N GLN A 94 -24.40 14.66 -14.98
CA GLN A 94 -23.64 14.70 -13.71
C GLN A 94 -24.07 13.60 -12.74
N THR A 95 -25.39 13.40 -12.57
CA THR A 95 -25.91 12.36 -11.68
C THR A 95 -25.50 10.97 -12.12
N THR A 96 -25.55 10.68 -13.44
CA THR A 96 -25.17 9.37 -13.97
C THR A 96 -23.67 9.11 -13.79
N LYS A 97 -22.81 10.12 -14.00
CA LYS A 97 -21.36 10.04 -13.74
C LYS A 97 -21.08 9.68 -12.27
N ILE A 98 -21.75 10.36 -11.34
CA ILE A 98 -21.58 10.12 -9.90
C ILE A 98 -22.02 8.71 -9.51
N VAL A 99 -23.18 8.26 -9.97
CA VAL A 99 -23.69 6.91 -9.66
C VAL A 99 -22.77 5.84 -10.26
N TRP A 100 -22.35 6.01 -11.53
CA TRP A 100 -21.39 5.11 -12.16
C TRP A 100 -20.09 5.03 -11.37
N PHE A 101 -19.53 6.20 -11.04
CA PHE A 101 -18.28 6.27 -10.26
C PHE A 101 -18.39 5.54 -8.93
N LEU A 102 -19.44 5.79 -8.15
CA LEU A 102 -19.62 5.14 -6.84
C LEU A 102 -19.70 3.62 -6.95
N ILE A 103 -20.47 3.11 -7.91
CA ILE A 103 -20.58 1.65 -8.15
C ILE A 103 -19.22 1.08 -8.57
N ALA A 104 -18.57 1.69 -9.56
CA ALA A 104 -17.28 1.23 -10.07
C ALA A 104 -16.19 1.29 -8.99
N TYR A 105 -16.19 2.34 -8.16
CA TYR A 105 -15.20 2.48 -7.08
C TYR A 105 -15.41 1.45 -5.97
N ILE A 106 -16.64 1.17 -5.56
CA ILE A 106 -16.95 0.12 -4.58
C ILE A 106 -16.49 -1.26 -5.12
N LEU A 107 -16.76 -1.55 -6.38
CA LEU A 107 -16.32 -2.80 -7.02
C LEU A 107 -14.79 -2.88 -7.13
N PHE A 108 -14.14 -1.77 -7.45
CA PHE A 108 -12.67 -1.66 -7.47
C PHE A 108 -12.08 -1.94 -6.10
N ASP A 109 -12.63 -1.35 -5.06
CA ASP A 109 -12.15 -1.49 -3.68
C ASP A 109 -12.33 -2.92 -3.16
N VAL A 110 -13.50 -3.54 -3.40
CA VAL A 110 -13.73 -4.97 -3.11
C VAL A 110 -12.70 -5.83 -3.84
N SER A 111 -12.46 -5.58 -5.14
CA SER A 111 -11.51 -6.33 -5.96
C SER A 111 -10.08 -6.17 -5.43
N TYR A 112 -9.73 -4.97 -4.96
CA TYR A 112 -8.43 -4.69 -4.35
C TYR A 112 -8.24 -5.48 -3.06
N THR A 113 -9.21 -5.51 -2.17
CA THR A 113 -9.15 -6.26 -0.90
C THR A 113 -9.05 -7.77 -1.14
N VAL A 114 -9.83 -8.30 -2.10
CA VAL A 114 -9.78 -9.72 -2.52
C VAL A 114 -8.42 -10.10 -3.08
N LEU A 115 -7.71 -9.14 -3.68
CA LEU A 115 -6.37 -9.33 -4.25
C LEU A 115 -5.26 -9.19 -3.20
N ASP A 116 -5.27 -8.08 -2.47
CA ASP A 116 -4.14 -7.60 -1.66
C ASP A 116 -3.92 -8.46 -0.41
N ALA A 117 -4.95 -8.69 0.39
CA ALA A 117 -4.83 -9.45 1.62
C ALA A 117 -4.34 -10.91 1.41
N PRO A 118 -4.88 -11.68 0.44
CA PRO A 118 -4.34 -13.01 0.14
C PRO A 118 -2.94 -12.97 -0.45
N ALA A 119 -2.58 -11.93 -1.23
CA ALA A 119 -1.25 -11.80 -1.79
C ALA A 119 -0.16 -11.66 -0.69
N PHE A 120 -0.46 -10.94 0.39
CA PHE A 120 0.43 -10.94 1.56
C PHE A 120 0.37 -12.25 2.33
N ALA A 121 -0.83 -12.80 2.55
CA ALA A 121 -1.03 -14.02 3.33
C ALA A 121 -0.34 -15.24 2.70
N VAL A 122 -0.22 -15.31 1.37
CA VAL A 122 0.43 -16.42 0.66
C VAL A 122 1.89 -16.64 1.10
N THR A 123 2.59 -15.58 1.57
CA THR A 123 3.96 -15.70 2.09
C THR A 123 4.08 -16.66 3.27
N THR A 124 3.01 -16.79 4.06
CA THR A 124 2.98 -17.67 5.23
C THR A 124 2.82 -19.15 4.86
N VAL A 125 2.46 -19.47 3.61
CA VAL A 125 2.28 -20.84 3.10
C VAL A 125 3.23 -21.20 1.95
N MET A 126 3.99 -20.23 1.43
CA MET A 126 5.00 -20.47 0.41
C MET A 126 6.23 -21.16 0.94
N THR A 127 6.67 -20.77 2.15
CA THR A 127 7.89 -21.28 2.77
C THR A 127 7.78 -21.28 4.28
N ALA A 128 8.33 -22.32 4.92
CA ALA A 128 8.48 -22.42 6.37
C ALA A 128 9.72 -21.65 6.87
N ASP A 129 10.70 -21.39 6.01
CA ASP A 129 11.91 -20.68 6.37
C ASP A 129 11.64 -19.18 6.53
N VAL A 130 11.91 -18.66 7.74
CA VAL A 130 11.68 -17.25 8.10
C VAL A 130 12.61 -16.32 7.31
N GLY A 131 13.84 -16.77 7.00
CA GLY A 131 14.81 -16.00 6.23
C GLY A 131 14.33 -15.84 4.78
N GLU A 132 13.92 -16.95 4.13
CA GLU A 132 13.36 -16.92 2.77
C GLU A 132 12.09 -16.05 2.70
N ARG A 133 11.19 -16.16 3.67
CA ARG A 133 9.98 -15.34 3.78
C ARG A 133 10.32 -13.85 3.87
N THR A 134 11.31 -13.50 4.68
CA THR A 134 11.81 -12.14 4.83
C THR A 134 12.28 -11.56 3.49
N HIS A 135 13.04 -12.34 2.71
CA HIS A 135 13.48 -11.93 1.37
C HIS A 135 12.32 -11.75 0.38
N VAL A 136 11.35 -12.67 0.40
CA VAL A 136 10.17 -12.59 -0.47
C VAL A 136 9.36 -11.33 -0.18
N ILE A 137 9.08 -11.05 1.09
CA ILE A 137 8.32 -9.84 1.52
C ILE A 137 9.08 -8.56 1.15
N ALA A 138 10.38 -8.51 1.43
CA ALA A 138 11.22 -7.35 1.12
C ALA A 138 11.30 -7.10 -0.39
N GLY A 139 11.48 -8.17 -1.18
CA GLY A 139 11.45 -8.10 -2.63
C GLY A 139 10.12 -7.58 -3.16
N GLY A 140 8.99 -8.08 -2.63
CA GLY A 140 7.65 -7.58 -2.96
C GLY A 140 7.52 -6.09 -2.67
N LYS A 141 7.96 -5.63 -1.49
CA LYS A 141 7.90 -4.21 -1.11
C LYS A 141 8.78 -3.31 -1.98
N LEU A 142 9.99 -3.74 -2.28
CA LEU A 142 10.89 -3.01 -3.18
C LEU A 142 10.23 -2.80 -4.55
N TRP A 143 9.73 -3.86 -5.17
CA TRP A 143 9.10 -3.80 -6.48
C TRP A 143 7.75 -3.06 -6.46
N SER A 144 7.02 -3.10 -5.33
CA SER A 144 5.86 -2.25 -5.07
C SER A 144 6.20 -0.76 -5.18
N MET A 145 7.31 -0.32 -4.55
CA MET A 145 7.77 1.06 -4.63
C MET A 145 8.17 1.45 -6.05
N VAL A 146 8.89 0.56 -6.76
CA VAL A 146 9.25 0.77 -8.17
C VAL A 146 7.99 0.95 -9.03
N GLY A 147 6.97 0.11 -8.82
CA GLY A 147 5.68 0.22 -9.51
C GLY A 147 4.99 1.56 -9.28
N GLY A 148 4.97 2.04 -8.03
CA GLY A 148 4.44 3.35 -7.68
C GLY A 148 5.18 4.51 -8.38
N VAL A 149 6.50 4.46 -8.43
CA VAL A 149 7.33 5.46 -9.15
C VAL A 149 7.05 5.43 -10.65
N ILE A 150 6.96 4.25 -11.26
CA ILE A 150 6.63 4.09 -12.68
C ILE A 150 5.26 4.75 -12.97
N ALA A 151 4.24 4.48 -12.17
CA ALA A 151 2.92 5.09 -12.34
C ALA A 151 2.98 6.61 -12.20
N THR A 152 3.66 7.13 -11.16
CA THR A 152 3.79 8.56 -10.90
C THR A 152 4.44 9.32 -12.06
N VAL A 153 5.42 8.70 -12.74
CA VAL A 153 6.12 9.31 -13.88
C VAL A 153 5.36 9.13 -15.19
N LEU A 154 4.91 7.90 -15.47
CA LEU A 154 4.36 7.59 -16.79
C LEU A 154 2.90 8.04 -16.96
N VAL A 155 2.08 8.10 -15.91
CA VAL A 155 0.67 8.51 -16.04
C VAL A 155 0.55 9.96 -16.52
N PRO A 156 1.20 10.95 -15.91
CA PRO A 156 1.15 12.33 -16.40
C PRO A 156 1.73 12.50 -17.81
N MET A 157 2.71 11.65 -18.18
CA MET A 157 3.36 11.70 -19.49
C MET A 157 2.49 11.11 -20.60
N LEU A 158 1.86 9.97 -20.35
CA LEU A 158 1.11 9.22 -21.38
C LEU A 158 -0.37 9.67 -21.48
N ARG A 159 -0.97 10.09 -20.37
CA ARG A 159 -2.37 10.53 -20.34
C ARG A 159 -2.71 11.63 -21.36
N PRO A 160 -1.92 12.72 -21.52
CA PRO A 160 -2.23 13.76 -22.50
C PRO A 160 -2.23 13.26 -23.95
N MET A 161 -1.46 12.21 -24.23
CA MET A 161 -1.34 11.63 -25.58
C MET A 161 -2.45 10.61 -25.89
N LEU A 162 -2.85 9.80 -24.89
CA LEU A 162 -3.74 8.66 -25.07
C LEU A 162 -5.18 8.93 -24.58
N GLY A 163 -5.38 9.93 -23.75
CA GLY A 163 -6.62 10.14 -22.99
C GLY A 163 -6.74 9.16 -21.81
N TRP A 164 -7.70 9.40 -20.92
CA TRP A 164 -7.87 8.63 -19.69
C TRP A 164 -8.18 7.16 -19.92
N PHE A 165 -9.14 6.86 -20.79
CA PHE A 165 -9.59 5.48 -21.01
C PHE A 165 -8.50 4.61 -21.65
N THR A 166 -7.89 5.08 -22.74
CA THR A 166 -6.85 4.30 -23.44
C THR A 166 -5.62 4.12 -22.59
N ALA A 167 -5.19 5.17 -21.87
CA ALA A 167 -4.09 5.06 -20.90
C ALA A 167 -4.42 4.03 -19.81
N CYS A 168 -5.63 4.05 -19.24
CA CYS A 168 -6.10 3.07 -18.28
C CYS A 168 -5.95 1.63 -18.80
N VAL A 169 -6.45 1.36 -20.00
CA VAL A 169 -6.37 0.02 -20.60
C VAL A 169 -4.93 -0.45 -20.76
N VAL A 170 -4.02 0.43 -21.21
CA VAL A 170 -2.59 0.12 -21.34
C VAL A 170 -1.96 -0.20 -19.97
N PHE A 171 -2.20 0.65 -18.97
CA PHE A 171 -1.65 0.43 -17.62
C PHE A 171 -2.21 -0.86 -16.99
N VAL A 172 -3.51 -1.12 -17.14
CA VAL A 172 -4.15 -2.37 -16.67
C VAL A 172 -3.56 -3.59 -17.37
N ALA A 173 -3.40 -3.56 -18.69
CA ALA A 173 -2.83 -4.66 -19.45
C ALA A 173 -1.40 -4.99 -18.99
N VAL A 174 -0.54 -3.96 -18.87
CA VAL A 174 0.83 -4.13 -18.36
C VAL A 174 0.82 -4.68 -16.94
N SER A 175 0.00 -4.11 -16.06
CA SER A 175 -0.11 -4.55 -14.66
C SER A 175 -0.54 -6.00 -14.53
N VAL A 176 -1.59 -6.40 -15.26
CA VAL A 176 -2.08 -7.78 -15.24
C VAL A 176 -1.02 -8.74 -15.76
N VAL A 177 -0.33 -8.42 -16.86
CA VAL A 177 0.77 -9.25 -17.39
C VAL A 177 1.88 -9.43 -16.35
N MET A 178 2.25 -8.37 -15.61
CA MET A 178 3.23 -8.48 -14.52
C MET A 178 2.74 -9.32 -13.34
N MET A 179 1.44 -9.40 -13.11
CA MET A 179 0.86 -10.23 -12.04
C MET A 179 0.78 -11.73 -12.41
N LEU A 180 0.67 -12.07 -13.70
CA LEU A 180 0.46 -13.47 -14.14
C LEU A 180 1.46 -14.49 -13.57
N PRO A 181 2.77 -14.20 -13.47
CA PRO A 181 3.73 -15.18 -12.95
C PRO A 181 3.38 -15.69 -11.54
N MET A 182 2.83 -14.83 -10.68
CA MET A 182 2.42 -15.26 -9.35
C MET A 182 1.25 -16.24 -9.40
N LEU A 183 0.31 -16.05 -10.31
CA LEU A 183 -0.90 -16.87 -10.42
C LEU A 183 -0.62 -18.31 -10.86
N PHE A 184 0.47 -18.53 -11.63
CA PHE A 184 0.79 -19.82 -12.24
C PHE A 184 2.01 -20.51 -11.62
N TRP A 185 3.02 -19.75 -11.18
CA TRP A 185 4.29 -20.30 -10.71
C TRP A 185 4.40 -20.41 -9.20
N VAL A 186 3.65 -19.58 -8.46
CA VAL A 186 3.65 -19.67 -7.00
C VAL A 186 2.76 -20.83 -6.55
N LYS A 187 3.31 -21.67 -5.67
CA LYS A 187 2.62 -22.81 -5.07
C LYS A 187 2.56 -22.65 -3.57
N GLU A 188 1.43 -22.96 -3.00
CA GLU A 188 1.25 -23.10 -1.56
C GLU A 188 1.85 -24.45 -1.14
N ARG A 189 3.11 -24.46 -0.67
CA ARG A 189 3.86 -25.68 -0.35
C ARG A 189 3.57 -26.20 1.05
N HIS A 190 3.27 -25.32 1.95
CA HIS A 190 2.95 -25.60 3.35
C HIS A 190 1.48 -25.26 3.62
N SER A 191 0.57 -25.71 2.73
CA SER A 191 -0.76 -26.03 3.18
C SER A 191 -0.56 -27.19 4.17
N GLU A 192 -0.08 -26.86 5.39
CA GLU A 192 -0.18 -27.81 6.46
C GLU A 192 -1.58 -28.40 6.37
N THR A 193 -1.67 -29.68 6.43
CA THR A 193 -2.79 -30.42 6.98
C THR A 193 -3.13 -29.82 8.36
N VAL A 194 -3.52 -28.55 8.38
CA VAL A 194 -4.50 -28.08 9.32
C VAL A 194 -5.65 -28.98 9.01
N THR A 195 -5.70 -30.07 9.79
CA THR A 195 -6.80 -30.99 9.86
C THR A 195 -8.04 -30.21 9.46
N ALA A 196 -8.67 -30.63 8.35
CA ALA A 196 -9.72 -29.91 7.60
C ALA A 196 -11.01 -29.66 8.43
N THR A 197 -10.91 -29.42 9.70
CA THR A 197 -11.97 -29.45 10.70
C THR A 197 -12.32 -28.10 11.31
N GLN A 198 -11.62 -27.02 11.01
CA GLN A 198 -12.01 -25.75 11.63
C GLN A 198 -11.91 -24.57 10.66
N ASN A 199 -12.99 -24.33 9.93
CA ASN A 199 -13.29 -22.98 9.44
C ASN A 199 -13.54 -22.12 10.67
N PRO A 200 -12.66 -21.19 11.06
CA PRO A 200 -12.81 -20.46 12.30
C PRO A 200 -14.08 -19.62 12.26
N SER A 201 -14.87 -19.70 13.32
CA SER A 201 -16.04 -18.86 13.49
C SER A 201 -15.62 -17.41 13.70
N PHE A 202 -16.51 -16.46 13.45
CA PHE A 202 -16.23 -15.03 13.70
C PHE A 202 -15.80 -14.78 15.17
N ARG A 203 -16.38 -15.52 16.10
CA ARG A 203 -16.03 -15.45 17.53
C ARG A 203 -14.60 -15.93 17.79
N GLU A 204 -14.16 -16.99 17.12
CA GLU A 204 -12.79 -17.52 17.23
C GLU A 204 -11.78 -16.55 16.63
N MET A 205 -12.12 -15.89 15.53
CA MET A 205 -11.27 -14.85 14.97
C MET A 205 -11.16 -13.62 15.88
N LEU A 206 -12.26 -13.18 16.51
CA LEU A 206 -12.20 -12.13 17.52
C LEU A 206 -11.37 -12.55 18.73
N ASN A 207 -11.48 -13.82 19.14
CA ASN A 207 -10.67 -14.39 20.21
C ASN A 207 -9.18 -14.41 19.81
N TYR A 208 -8.86 -14.81 18.58
CA TYR A 208 -7.51 -14.75 18.02
C TYR A 208 -6.93 -13.33 18.10
N LEU A 209 -7.67 -12.32 17.64
CA LEU A 209 -7.24 -10.93 17.69
C LEU A 209 -6.99 -10.48 19.13
N LYS A 210 -7.89 -10.77 20.06
CA LYS A 210 -7.74 -10.39 21.48
C LYS A 210 -6.50 -11.01 22.13
N HIS A 211 -6.14 -12.23 21.75
CA HIS A 211 -5.00 -12.94 22.32
C HIS A 211 -3.69 -12.73 21.55
N ASN A 212 -3.77 -12.16 20.35
CA ASN A 212 -2.60 -11.81 19.55
C ASN A 212 -2.13 -10.37 19.83
N ARG A 213 -1.60 -10.15 21.03
CA ARG A 213 -1.13 -8.82 21.46
C ARG A 213 -0.08 -8.22 20.52
N TYR A 214 0.78 -9.06 19.93
CA TYR A 214 1.83 -8.59 19.03
C TYR A 214 1.26 -8.06 17.71
N LEU A 215 0.21 -8.67 17.18
CA LEU A 215 -0.50 -8.14 16.03
C LEU A 215 -1.12 -6.76 16.34
N ILE A 216 -1.79 -6.63 17.49
CA ILE A 216 -2.38 -5.35 17.91
C ILE A 216 -1.30 -4.28 18.03
N VAL A 217 -0.17 -4.59 18.69
CA VAL A 217 0.96 -3.67 18.81
C VAL A 217 1.54 -3.30 17.44
N ALA A 218 1.70 -4.26 16.53
CA ALA A 218 2.19 -4.01 15.18
C ALA A 218 1.25 -3.09 14.39
N LEU A 219 -0.07 -3.28 14.49
CA LEU A 219 -1.07 -2.43 13.83
C LEU A 219 -1.09 -1.01 14.40
N ILE A 220 -1.01 -0.86 15.72
CA ILE A 220 -0.89 0.45 16.38
C ILE A 220 0.43 1.13 15.99
N ALA A 221 1.53 0.40 16.00
CA ALA A 221 2.82 0.92 15.57
C ALA A 221 2.77 1.37 14.10
N MET A 222 2.10 0.61 13.22
CA MET A 222 1.89 0.97 11.82
C MET A 222 1.11 2.28 11.67
N LEU A 223 0.13 2.54 12.54
CA LEU A 223 -0.64 3.77 12.52
C LEU A 223 0.21 4.96 13.01
N ILE A 224 0.89 4.81 14.14
CA ILE A 224 1.71 5.87 14.76
C ILE A 224 2.93 6.20 13.89
N LEU A 225 3.70 5.19 13.49
CA LEU A 225 4.88 5.37 12.63
C LEU A 225 4.52 5.83 11.21
N GLY A 226 3.25 5.74 10.85
CA GLY A 226 2.72 6.39 9.66
C GLY A 226 3.00 7.89 9.61
N VAL A 227 3.13 8.54 10.76
CA VAL A 227 3.50 9.95 10.87
C VAL A 227 4.82 10.24 10.14
N ALA A 228 5.78 9.31 10.10
CA ALA A 228 6.99 9.45 9.31
C ALA A 228 6.73 9.65 7.79
N SER A 229 5.56 9.24 7.28
CA SER A 229 5.17 9.52 5.89
C SER A 229 4.72 10.97 5.65
N LEU A 230 4.56 11.79 6.70
CA LEU A 230 4.32 13.24 6.59
C LEU A 230 5.44 13.90 5.79
N GLU A 231 6.69 13.54 6.06
CA GLU A 231 7.86 14.10 5.38
C GLU A 231 7.81 13.87 3.87
N GLN A 232 7.42 12.67 3.45
CA GLN A 232 7.27 12.37 2.02
C GLN A 232 6.23 13.27 1.35
N LYS A 233 5.12 13.54 2.02
CA LYS A 233 4.09 14.45 1.51
C LYS A 233 4.51 15.91 1.60
N MET A 234 5.21 16.30 2.65
CA MET A 234 5.73 17.67 2.83
C MET A 234 6.91 17.99 1.91
N ALA A 235 7.64 17.01 1.39
CA ALA A 235 8.76 17.23 0.47
C ALA A 235 8.34 18.06 -0.77
N ILE A 236 7.10 17.88 -1.26
CA ILE A 236 6.57 18.67 -2.37
C ILE A 236 6.40 20.13 -1.97
N TYR A 237 5.87 20.41 -0.79
CA TYR A 237 5.71 21.76 -0.28
C TYR A 237 7.05 22.44 0.03
N MET A 238 8.02 21.66 0.52
CA MET A 238 9.39 22.17 0.72
C MET A 238 10.01 22.66 -0.58
N GLY A 239 9.87 21.93 -1.67
CA GLY A 239 10.38 22.36 -2.97
C GLY A 239 9.75 23.67 -3.45
N ARG A 240 8.44 23.85 -3.22
CA ARG A 240 7.72 25.07 -3.59
C ARG A 240 8.08 26.25 -2.68
N ILE A 241 8.11 26.05 -1.37
CA ILE A 241 8.26 27.14 -0.37
C ILE A 241 9.73 27.51 -0.20
N CYS A 242 10.63 26.54 -0.01
CA CYS A 242 12.03 26.82 0.29
C CYS A 242 12.87 27.13 -0.97
N LEU A 243 12.53 26.54 -2.11
CA LEU A 243 13.31 26.65 -3.34
C LEU A 243 12.63 27.54 -4.41
N GLY A 244 11.40 27.96 -4.18
CA GLY A 244 10.67 28.92 -5.03
C GLY A 244 10.35 28.44 -6.45
N GLN A 245 10.54 27.14 -6.76
CA GLN A 245 10.30 26.59 -8.11
C GLN A 245 9.58 25.22 -8.02
N GLU A 246 8.49 25.09 -8.73
CA GLU A 246 7.67 23.88 -8.74
C GLU A 246 8.42 22.64 -9.28
N ASN A 247 9.28 22.83 -10.28
CA ASN A 247 10.10 21.75 -10.84
C ASN A 247 11.10 21.15 -9.83
N MET A 248 11.53 21.94 -8.85
CA MET A 248 12.44 21.47 -7.79
C MET A 248 11.74 20.58 -6.78
N ALA A 249 10.45 20.75 -6.54
CA ALA A 249 9.64 19.87 -5.71
C ALA A 249 9.67 18.41 -6.22
N THR A 250 9.61 18.24 -7.55
CA THR A 250 9.69 16.90 -8.16
C THR A 250 11.05 16.25 -7.93
N LEU A 251 12.15 17.01 -7.98
CA LEU A 251 13.50 16.50 -7.73
C LEU A 251 13.70 16.10 -6.26
N VAL A 252 13.16 16.87 -5.33
CA VAL A 252 13.17 16.52 -3.89
C VAL A 252 12.36 15.24 -3.65
N ALA A 253 11.16 15.15 -4.22
CA ALA A 253 10.32 13.94 -4.12
C ALA A 253 10.99 12.71 -4.75
N ALA A 254 11.70 12.87 -5.88
CA ALA A 254 12.49 11.80 -6.49
C ALA A 254 13.62 11.33 -5.55
N GLY A 255 14.30 12.27 -4.88
CA GLY A 255 15.31 11.96 -3.86
C GLY A 255 14.75 11.10 -2.73
N VAL A 256 13.56 11.43 -2.21
CA VAL A 256 12.85 10.62 -1.22
C VAL A 256 12.63 9.19 -1.72
N ALA A 257 12.09 9.05 -2.95
CA ALA A 257 11.82 7.73 -3.53
C ALA A 257 13.11 6.90 -3.66
N VAL A 258 14.20 7.50 -4.11
CA VAL A 258 15.51 6.84 -4.22
C VAL A 258 15.99 6.37 -2.85
N SER A 259 15.93 7.22 -1.82
CA SER A 259 16.35 6.87 -0.46
C SER A 259 15.55 5.68 0.08
N VAL A 260 14.24 5.72 -0.01
CA VAL A 260 13.36 4.65 0.46
C VAL A 260 13.63 3.34 -0.29
N ILE A 261 13.82 3.38 -1.61
CA ILE A 261 14.13 2.20 -2.44
C ILE A 261 15.47 1.58 -2.02
N VAL A 262 16.54 2.40 -1.92
CA VAL A 262 17.88 1.92 -1.55
C VAL A 262 17.87 1.28 -0.17
N ILE A 263 17.29 1.94 0.82
CA ILE A 263 17.23 1.40 2.18
C ILE A 263 16.38 0.13 2.23
N SER A 264 15.22 0.11 1.57
CA SER A 264 14.36 -1.09 1.52
C SER A 264 15.07 -2.30 0.90
N ALA A 265 15.98 -2.08 -0.07
CA ALA A 265 16.79 -3.14 -0.66
C ALA A 265 17.88 -3.68 0.30
N LEU A 266 18.35 -2.85 1.24
CA LEU A 266 19.39 -3.22 2.22
C LEU A 266 18.82 -3.89 3.48
N VAL A 267 17.59 -3.55 3.87
CA VAL A 267 16.92 -4.06 5.07
C VAL A 267 16.95 -5.60 5.18
N PRO A 268 16.70 -6.42 4.14
CA PRO A 268 16.77 -7.86 4.25
C PRO A 268 18.13 -8.39 4.64
N LYS A 269 19.21 -7.77 4.14
CA LYS A 269 20.59 -8.16 4.49
C LYS A 269 20.90 -7.87 5.95
N TRP A 270 20.42 -6.76 6.46
CA TRP A 270 20.60 -6.39 7.87
C TRP A 270 19.74 -7.25 8.78
N SER A 271 18.49 -7.53 8.40
CA SER A 271 17.57 -8.38 9.16
C SER A 271 17.99 -9.86 9.22
N GLN A 272 18.96 -10.29 8.42
CA GLN A 272 19.59 -11.61 8.55
C GLN A 272 20.69 -11.67 9.61
N LYS A 273 21.34 -10.55 9.88
CA LYS A 273 22.45 -10.46 10.85
C LYS A 273 21.97 -10.01 12.22
N TRP A 274 20.96 -9.16 12.24
CA TRP A 274 20.39 -8.55 13.44
C TRP A 274 18.89 -8.79 13.51
N ASP A 275 18.33 -8.77 14.70
CA ASP A 275 16.90 -8.87 14.90
C ASP A 275 16.17 -7.74 14.16
N LYS A 276 15.07 -8.07 13.48
CA LYS A 276 14.24 -7.16 12.68
C LYS A 276 13.81 -5.91 13.46
N PHE A 277 13.49 -6.09 14.75
CA PHE A 277 13.07 -5.00 15.61
C PHE A 277 14.20 -3.98 15.81
N TYR A 278 15.43 -4.44 16.09
CA TYR A 278 16.57 -3.54 16.25
C TYR A 278 16.94 -2.85 14.94
N VAL A 279 16.83 -3.53 13.80
CA VAL A 279 17.04 -2.92 12.48
C VAL A 279 16.04 -1.78 12.25
N MET A 280 14.76 -1.98 12.56
CA MET A 280 13.74 -0.95 12.46
C MET A 280 14.03 0.23 13.40
N CYS A 281 14.30 -0.04 14.68
CA CYS A 281 14.56 1.00 15.68
C CYS A 281 15.80 1.83 15.35
N SER A 282 16.88 1.20 14.87
CA SER A 282 18.11 1.91 14.48
C SER A 282 17.87 2.84 13.29
N GLY A 283 17.09 2.39 12.30
CA GLY A 283 16.73 3.20 11.13
C GLY A 283 15.85 4.40 11.50
N LEU A 284 14.88 4.21 12.39
CA LEU A 284 14.04 5.30 12.89
C LEU A 284 14.84 6.28 13.75
N ALA A 285 15.72 5.80 14.63
CA ALA A 285 16.60 6.65 15.42
C ALA A 285 17.52 7.49 14.53
N PHE A 286 18.08 6.89 13.47
CA PHE A 286 18.88 7.61 12.50
C PHE A 286 18.06 8.72 11.82
N ALA A 287 16.82 8.44 11.40
CA ALA A 287 15.95 9.43 10.78
C ALA A 287 15.66 10.61 11.71
N ILE A 288 15.35 10.34 12.99
CA ILE A 288 15.13 11.39 14.01
C ILE A 288 16.38 12.27 14.18
N VAL A 289 17.58 11.67 14.23
CA VAL A 289 18.83 12.43 14.30
C VAL A 289 18.99 13.31 13.06
N MET A 290 18.69 12.78 11.86
CA MET A 290 18.77 13.56 10.63
C MET A 290 17.74 14.67 10.56
N ASP A 291 16.55 14.51 11.16
CA ASP A 291 15.57 15.58 11.30
C ASP A 291 16.11 16.75 12.13
N VAL A 292 16.73 16.44 13.27
CA VAL A 292 17.36 17.45 14.13
C VAL A 292 18.50 18.15 13.39
N VAL A 293 19.35 17.39 12.68
CA VAL A 293 20.44 17.95 11.87
C VAL A 293 19.87 18.87 10.78
N ALA A 294 18.85 18.44 10.06
CA ALA A 294 18.23 19.22 8.99
C ALA A 294 17.61 20.54 9.50
N TYR A 295 17.12 20.57 10.73
CA TYR A 295 16.61 21.79 11.37
C TYR A 295 17.70 22.84 11.54
N PHE A 296 18.92 22.44 11.92
CA PHE A 296 20.03 23.37 12.10
C PHE A 296 20.77 23.72 10.80
N VAL A 297 20.84 22.79 9.86
CA VAL A 297 21.54 22.99 8.59
C VAL A 297 20.73 23.82 7.61
N GLY A 298 19.40 23.72 7.65
CA GLY A 298 18.50 24.40 6.72
C GLY A 298 18.45 23.77 5.33
N TYR A 299 17.82 24.48 4.39
CA TYR A 299 17.53 24.02 3.02
C TYR A 299 17.89 25.10 1.97
N ASP A 300 19.01 25.79 2.16
CA ASP A 300 19.40 26.96 1.38
C ASP A 300 19.73 26.67 -0.09
N SER A 301 20.00 25.40 -0.42
CA SER A 301 20.27 24.97 -1.81
C SER A 301 19.52 23.71 -2.17
N LEU A 302 19.25 23.53 -3.49
CA LEU A 302 18.58 22.32 -4.00
C LEU A 302 19.32 21.04 -3.59
N VAL A 303 20.65 21.03 -3.70
CA VAL A 303 21.45 19.84 -3.33
C VAL A 303 21.29 19.53 -1.85
N MET A 304 21.36 20.54 -0.99
CA MET A 304 21.17 20.38 0.45
C MET A 304 19.77 19.87 0.76
N ALA A 305 18.74 20.45 0.15
CA ALA A 305 17.34 20.03 0.31
C ALA A 305 17.15 18.55 -0.08
N ILE A 306 17.69 18.11 -1.22
CA ILE A 306 17.62 16.72 -1.68
C ILE A 306 18.35 15.80 -0.68
N VAL A 307 19.59 16.10 -0.31
CA VAL A 307 20.42 15.25 0.56
C VAL A 307 19.77 15.14 1.95
N MET A 308 19.38 16.25 2.55
CA MET A 308 18.73 16.22 3.88
C MET A 308 17.42 15.46 3.85
N THR A 309 16.60 15.68 2.84
CA THR A 309 15.32 14.94 2.70
C THR A 309 15.55 13.44 2.45
N MET A 310 16.55 13.06 1.67
CA MET A 310 16.95 11.65 1.50
C MET A 310 17.35 10.99 2.82
N LEU A 311 18.17 11.67 3.62
CA LEU A 311 18.64 11.14 4.90
C LEU A 311 17.50 11.00 5.91
N LYS A 312 16.64 11.99 6.05
CA LYS A 312 15.46 11.96 6.91
C LYS A 312 14.47 10.86 6.52
N CYS A 313 14.12 10.80 5.25
CA CYS A 313 13.16 9.81 4.73
C CYS A 313 13.73 8.38 4.67
N SER A 314 15.02 8.17 4.97
CA SER A 314 15.61 6.82 5.04
C SER A 314 14.87 5.93 6.05
N GLY A 315 14.38 6.48 7.17
CA GLY A 315 13.59 5.78 8.15
C GLY A 315 12.32 5.13 7.58
N LEU A 316 11.70 5.73 6.56
CA LEU A 316 10.58 5.13 5.83
C LEU A 316 10.96 3.82 5.16
N GLY A 317 12.17 3.71 4.61
CA GLY A 317 12.68 2.48 4.00
C GLY A 317 12.81 1.35 5.01
N PHE A 318 13.29 1.65 6.22
CA PHE A 318 13.42 0.65 7.28
C PHE A 318 12.05 0.14 7.74
N TRP A 319 11.19 1.02 8.18
CA TRP A 319 9.94 0.59 8.79
C TRP A 319 8.95 0.01 7.77
N SER A 320 8.90 0.55 6.55
CA SER A 320 7.96 0.10 5.51
C SER A 320 8.14 -1.37 5.09
N VAL A 321 9.36 -1.91 5.24
CA VAL A 321 9.65 -3.33 4.98
C VAL A 321 9.47 -4.15 6.24
N VAL A 322 10.08 -3.73 7.35
CA VAL A 322 10.12 -4.53 8.59
C VAL A 322 8.74 -4.73 9.20
N ILE A 323 7.86 -3.72 9.15
CA ILE A 323 6.52 -3.85 9.73
C ILE A 323 5.70 -4.97 9.08
N TYR A 324 5.83 -5.18 7.77
CA TYR A 324 5.15 -6.28 7.07
C TYR A 324 5.75 -7.65 7.42
N MET A 325 7.06 -7.71 7.67
CA MET A 325 7.70 -8.92 8.17
C MET A 325 7.22 -9.26 9.59
N LEU A 326 7.12 -8.25 10.46
CA LEU A 326 6.63 -8.43 11.83
C LEU A 326 5.16 -8.89 11.84
N VAL A 327 4.29 -8.33 10.99
CA VAL A 327 2.90 -8.81 10.89
C VAL A 327 2.86 -10.29 10.47
N ALA A 328 3.69 -10.72 9.51
CA ALA A 328 3.77 -12.13 9.12
C ALA A 328 4.18 -13.03 10.31
N ASP A 329 5.16 -12.59 11.12
CA ASP A 329 5.60 -13.34 12.31
C ASP A 329 4.50 -13.38 13.40
N THR A 330 3.68 -12.33 13.53
CA THR A 330 2.56 -12.31 14.49
C THR A 330 1.46 -13.33 14.15
N VAL A 331 1.32 -13.70 12.87
CA VAL A 331 0.37 -14.76 12.48
C VAL A 331 0.76 -16.11 13.12
N GLU A 332 2.04 -16.43 13.14
CA GLU A 332 2.55 -17.65 13.77
C GLU A 332 2.36 -17.64 15.28
N TYR A 333 2.68 -16.52 15.93
CA TYR A 333 2.44 -16.34 17.35
C TYR A 333 0.96 -16.50 17.73
N GLY A 334 0.07 -15.87 16.97
CA GLY A 334 -1.38 -15.97 17.18
C GLY A 334 -1.88 -17.41 17.02
N THR A 335 -1.38 -18.13 16.01
CA THR A 335 -1.67 -19.55 15.78
C THR A 335 -1.20 -20.42 16.96
N TYR A 336 0.03 -20.20 17.43
CA TYR A 336 0.57 -20.91 18.61
C TYR A 336 -0.29 -20.70 19.86
N LYS A 337 -0.77 -19.46 20.08
CA LYS A 337 -1.50 -19.07 21.28
C LYS A 337 -2.95 -19.57 21.29
N THR A 338 -3.62 -19.61 20.14
CA THR A 338 -5.07 -19.87 20.04
C THR A 338 -5.41 -21.20 19.37
N GLY A 339 -4.43 -21.87 18.74
CA GLY A 339 -4.67 -23.04 17.90
C GLY A 339 -5.36 -22.71 16.55
N THR A 340 -5.76 -21.44 16.34
CA THR A 340 -6.48 -20.99 15.15
C THR A 340 -5.55 -20.18 14.26
N ARG A 341 -5.42 -20.55 12.98
CA ARG A 341 -4.64 -19.78 12.02
C ARG A 341 -5.55 -18.78 11.30
N ALA A 342 -5.32 -17.50 11.53
CA ALA A 342 -6.13 -16.41 11.00
C ALA A 342 -5.27 -15.39 10.21
N ALA A 343 -4.58 -15.90 9.18
CA ALA A 343 -3.69 -15.07 8.35
C ALA A 343 -4.47 -14.04 7.52
N GLY A 344 -5.63 -14.44 6.96
CA GLY A 344 -6.47 -13.56 6.14
C GLY A 344 -6.91 -12.32 6.91
N ILE A 345 -7.48 -12.49 8.11
CA ILE A 345 -7.92 -11.35 8.92
C ILE A 345 -6.74 -10.49 9.39
N SER A 346 -5.57 -11.10 9.68
CA SER A 346 -4.37 -10.35 10.10
C SER A 346 -3.89 -9.41 9.00
N PHE A 347 -3.80 -9.89 7.76
CA PHE A 347 -3.38 -9.08 6.62
C PHE A 347 -4.46 -8.13 6.12
N SER A 348 -5.75 -8.48 6.22
CA SER A 348 -6.85 -7.55 5.93
C SER A 348 -6.85 -6.37 6.89
N LEU A 349 -6.64 -6.60 8.19
CA LEU A 349 -6.50 -5.52 9.16
C LEU A 349 -5.25 -4.66 8.90
N GLN A 350 -4.15 -5.27 8.45
CA GLN A 350 -2.96 -4.54 8.03
C GLN A 350 -3.26 -3.63 6.84
N THR A 351 -3.96 -4.12 5.81
CA THR A 351 -4.37 -3.33 4.65
C THR A 351 -5.29 -2.19 5.05
N PHE A 352 -6.28 -2.46 5.90
CA PHE A 352 -7.17 -1.44 6.46
C PHE A 352 -6.39 -0.35 7.21
N VAL A 353 -5.48 -0.73 8.10
CA VAL A 353 -4.65 0.24 8.86
C VAL A 353 -3.74 1.04 7.92
N ALA A 354 -3.21 0.43 6.85
CA ALA A 354 -2.43 1.14 5.84
C ALA A 354 -3.24 2.21 5.09
N LYS A 355 -4.48 1.90 4.71
CA LYS A 355 -5.41 2.85 4.07
C LYS A 355 -5.79 3.98 5.05
N MET A 356 -6.17 3.64 6.27
CA MET A 356 -6.52 4.60 7.33
C MET A 356 -5.35 5.54 7.65
N LYS A 357 -4.14 5.01 7.77
CA LYS A 357 -2.92 5.78 7.95
C LYS A 357 -2.76 6.86 6.86
N ASN A 358 -2.88 6.47 5.59
CA ASN A 358 -2.71 7.40 4.47
C ASN A 358 -3.75 8.54 4.49
N SER A 359 -4.98 8.25 4.90
CA SER A 359 -6.03 9.25 5.06
C SER A 359 -5.75 10.21 6.21
N LEU A 360 -5.33 9.68 7.37
CA LEU A 360 -4.97 10.50 8.54
C LEU A 360 -3.80 11.43 8.24
N ILE A 361 -2.76 10.94 7.58
CA ILE A 361 -1.58 11.72 7.20
C ILE A 361 -1.97 12.88 6.28
N GLY A 362 -2.83 12.63 5.28
CA GLY A 362 -3.32 13.71 4.40
C GLY A 362 -4.02 14.82 5.19
N THR A 363 -4.88 14.44 6.12
CA THR A 363 -5.58 15.39 7.00
C THR A 363 -4.61 16.18 7.88
N VAL A 364 -3.62 15.52 8.50
CA VAL A 364 -2.62 16.16 9.36
C VAL A 364 -1.77 17.15 8.56
N VAL A 365 -1.35 16.80 7.34
CA VAL A 365 -0.61 17.74 6.45
C VAL A 365 -1.42 19.00 6.20
N LEU A 366 -2.67 18.86 5.80
CA LEU A 366 -3.53 20.01 5.49
C LEU A 366 -3.80 20.89 6.73
N LEU A 367 -4.05 20.28 7.87
CA LEU A 367 -4.22 21.00 9.13
C LEU A 367 -2.94 21.73 9.55
N SER A 368 -1.77 21.11 9.38
CA SER A 368 -0.48 21.73 9.68
C SER A 368 -0.20 22.92 8.78
N LEU A 369 -0.47 22.81 7.47
CA LEU A 369 -0.33 23.92 6.53
C LEU A 369 -1.29 25.07 6.85
N SER A 370 -2.56 24.73 7.16
CA SER A 370 -3.54 25.74 7.58
C SER A 370 -3.12 26.47 8.88
N ALA A 371 -2.57 25.74 9.86
CA ALA A 371 -2.14 26.31 11.14
C ALA A 371 -0.97 27.31 11.00
N ILE A 372 -0.10 27.10 9.99
CA ILE A 372 1.00 28.05 9.68
C ILE A 372 0.58 29.17 8.71
N GLY A 373 -0.71 29.24 8.35
CA GLY A 373 -1.24 30.28 7.46
C GLY A 373 -0.87 30.11 5.99
N PHE A 374 -0.54 28.90 5.56
CA PHE A 374 -0.27 28.63 4.15
C PHE A 374 -1.56 28.75 3.34
N VAL A 375 -1.59 29.69 2.41
CA VAL A 375 -2.66 29.87 1.40
C VAL A 375 -2.03 29.57 0.06
N GLU A 376 -2.58 28.61 -0.68
CA GLU A 376 -2.21 28.42 -2.09
C GLU A 376 -2.64 29.67 -2.86
N GLY A 377 -1.65 30.42 -3.40
CA GLY A 377 -1.83 31.57 -4.27
C GLY A 377 -2.14 31.14 -5.69
#